data_9b5c025a36eea6cf68a29e6d48ff852e
#
_entry.id   9b5c025a36eea6cf68a29e6d48ff852e
#
_cell.length_a   1.000
_cell.length_b   1.000
_cell.length_c   1.000
_cell.angle_alpha   90.00
_cell.angle_beta   90.00
_cell.angle_gamma   90.00
#
_symmetry.space_group_name_H-M   'P 1'
#
loop_
_entity.id
_entity.type
_entity.pdbx_description
1 polymer ?
#
loop_
_entity_poly.entity_id
_entity_poly.type
_entity_poly.pdbx_seq_one_letter_code
_entity_poly.pdbx_strand_id
1 'polypeptide(L)'
;MGISIGIVGLGQFGSAFVSLFKAHPLVDRIALCDMEPDRVKKFAEDPFIKEKLSEKDLYYSFDDICKSDIDAIAIFTQPWLHAPQAIKAMESGKHVYSAVPVIMLPDGDEILDWCDKIIRTCLKTGMLYMLGETTYYHPESMFCRRKAKEGEFGNIFYAEGEYFHDVDERCNLRVVNEKRTSTKSGKTWLGMLKKYAEKGIKNGPMHYPTHSVSGIFSVMNTHAERVTCYGYRN
;
A
#
# COMPACT_ATOMS: atom_id res chain seq x y z
N MET A 1 24.01 -10.09 4.90
CA MET A 1 23.41 -10.40 3.59
C MET A 1 22.23 -9.47 3.43
N GLY A 2 22.20 -8.65 2.40
CA GLY A 2 21.06 -7.78 2.12
C GLY A 2 19.98 -8.53 1.34
N ILE A 3 18.86 -7.86 1.10
CA ILE A 3 17.71 -8.43 0.38
C ILE A 3 17.59 -7.82 -1.02
N SER A 4 16.97 -8.56 -1.92
CA SER A 4 16.52 -8.07 -3.21
C SER A 4 15.04 -7.69 -3.15
N ILE A 5 14.68 -6.50 -3.67
CA ILE A 5 13.32 -5.99 -3.61
C ILE A 5 12.81 -5.56 -4.98
N GLY A 6 11.65 -6.07 -5.37
CA GLY A 6 10.93 -5.64 -6.55
C GLY A 6 9.94 -4.53 -6.23
N ILE A 7 10.00 -3.41 -6.95
CA ILE A 7 9.11 -2.27 -6.78
C ILE A 7 8.07 -2.30 -7.89
N VAL A 8 6.82 -2.51 -7.52
CA VAL A 8 5.71 -2.70 -8.45
C VAL A 8 4.74 -1.52 -8.38
N GLY A 9 4.53 -0.88 -9.53
CA GLY A 9 3.72 0.33 -9.64
C GLY A 9 4.56 1.60 -9.49
N LEU A 10 5.15 2.06 -10.58
CA LEU A 10 6.02 3.25 -10.64
C LEU A 10 5.24 4.52 -10.99
N GLY A 11 3.99 4.59 -10.51
CA GLY A 11 3.15 5.78 -10.61
C GLY A 11 3.61 6.91 -9.69
N GLN A 12 2.79 7.95 -9.54
CA GLN A 12 3.14 9.13 -8.75
C GLN A 12 3.59 8.79 -7.32
N PHE A 13 2.89 7.88 -6.64
CA PHE A 13 3.21 7.48 -5.27
C PHE A 13 4.42 6.53 -5.24
N GLY A 14 4.37 5.42 -5.99
CA GLY A 14 5.43 4.40 -5.95
C GLY A 14 6.79 4.91 -6.42
N SER A 15 6.82 5.89 -7.34
CA SER A 15 8.06 6.50 -7.82
C SER A 15 8.88 7.17 -6.70
N ALA A 16 8.24 7.69 -5.67
CA ALA A 16 8.92 8.30 -4.53
C ALA A 16 9.70 7.28 -3.67
N PHE A 17 9.32 6.00 -3.74
CA PHE A 17 9.95 4.95 -2.93
C PHE A 17 11.16 4.30 -3.61
N VAL A 18 11.35 4.47 -4.91
CA VAL A 18 12.46 3.82 -5.65
C VAL A 18 13.81 4.22 -5.06
N SER A 19 14.05 5.52 -4.89
CA SER A 19 15.28 6.03 -4.31
C SER A 19 15.44 5.67 -2.82
N LEU A 20 14.34 5.58 -2.07
CA LEU A 20 14.36 5.19 -0.65
C LEU A 20 14.81 3.73 -0.49
N PHE A 21 14.22 2.81 -1.24
CA PHE A 21 14.66 1.41 -1.22
C PHE A 21 16.10 1.26 -1.72
N LYS A 22 16.48 1.99 -2.78
CA LYS A 22 17.86 1.97 -3.27
C LYS A 22 18.87 2.45 -2.20
N ALA A 23 18.53 3.51 -1.47
CA ALA A 23 19.41 4.06 -0.43
C ALA A 23 19.49 3.17 0.83
N HIS A 24 18.54 2.25 1.03
CA HIS A 24 18.50 1.42 2.22
C HIS A 24 19.72 0.48 2.29
N PRO A 25 20.46 0.44 3.43
CA PRO A 25 21.71 -0.31 3.53
C PRO A 25 21.54 -1.84 3.45
N LEU A 26 20.36 -2.36 3.77
CA LEU A 26 20.04 -3.79 3.69
C LEU A 26 19.41 -4.19 2.34
N VAL A 27 19.30 -3.30 1.38
CA VAL A 27 18.85 -3.62 0.02
C VAL A 27 20.05 -3.69 -0.88
N ASP A 28 20.36 -4.89 -1.39
CA ASP A 28 21.51 -5.12 -2.27
C ASP A 28 21.13 -5.03 -3.74
N ARG A 29 19.87 -5.32 -4.09
CA ARG A 29 19.36 -5.37 -5.46
C ARG A 29 17.95 -4.85 -5.55
N ILE A 30 17.66 -4.08 -6.60
CA ILE A 30 16.32 -3.57 -6.92
C ILE A 30 15.86 -4.18 -8.25
N ALA A 31 14.57 -4.53 -8.32
CA ALA A 31 13.87 -4.77 -9.57
C ALA A 31 12.72 -3.79 -9.73
N LEU A 32 12.41 -3.40 -10.95
CA LEU A 32 11.37 -2.45 -11.29
C LEU A 32 10.28 -3.13 -12.11
N CYS A 33 9.01 -2.86 -11.75
CA CYS A 33 7.88 -3.40 -12.48
C CYS A 33 6.75 -2.37 -12.63
N ASP A 34 6.41 -2.05 -13.86
CA ASP A 34 5.19 -1.30 -14.21
C ASP A 34 4.69 -1.77 -15.58
N MET A 35 3.38 -1.81 -15.78
CA MET A 35 2.79 -2.14 -17.09
C MET A 35 2.99 -1.05 -18.15
N GLU A 36 3.42 0.14 -17.74
CA GLU A 36 3.79 1.26 -18.61
C GLU A 36 5.33 1.28 -18.80
N PRO A 37 5.86 0.86 -19.96
CA PRO A 37 7.31 0.72 -20.16
C PRO A 37 8.11 2.01 -19.92
N ASP A 38 7.54 3.16 -20.24
CA ASP A 38 8.22 4.45 -20.08
C ASP A 38 8.52 4.77 -18.61
N ARG A 39 7.69 4.29 -17.68
CA ARG A 39 7.94 4.46 -16.25
C ARG A 39 9.13 3.62 -15.78
N VAL A 40 9.24 2.39 -16.27
CA VAL A 40 10.38 1.51 -15.99
C VAL A 40 11.68 2.11 -16.56
N LYS A 41 11.65 2.53 -17.83
CA LYS A 41 12.81 3.13 -18.52
C LYS A 41 13.33 4.37 -17.79
N LYS A 42 12.43 5.26 -17.35
CA LYS A 42 12.81 6.48 -16.63
C LYS A 42 13.75 6.19 -15.45
N PHE A 43 13.47 5.15 -14.66
CA PHE A 43 14.30 4.77 -13.52
C PHE A 43 15.50 3.91 -13.93
N ALA A 44 15.36 3.09 -14.98
CA ALA A 44 16.44 2.29 -15.50
C ALA A 44 17.58 3.15 -16.07
N GLU A 45 17.31 4.38 -16.50
CA GLU A 45 18.30 5.32 -17.01
C GLU A 45 18.96 6.17 -15.92
N ASP A 46 18.39 6.20 -14.70
CA ASP A 46 18.93 6.96 -13.58
C ASP A 46 20.23 6.33 -13.06
N PRO A 47 21.39 7.05 -13.11
CA PRO A 47 22.67 6.52 -12.65
C PRO A 47 22.66 6.07 -11.20
N PHE A 48 21.93 6.78 -10.32
CA PHE A 48 21.80 6.43 -8.91
C PHE A 48 21.10 5.09 -8.72
N ILE A 49 20.07 4.80 -9.52
CA ILE A 49 19.32 3.54 -9.44
C ILE A 49 20.11 2.37 -10.05
N LYS A 50 20.85 2.63 -11.12
CA LYS A 50 21.68 1.62 -11.82
C LYS A 50 22.70 0.90 -10.94
N GLU A 51 23.15 1.50 -9.84
CA GLU A 51 24.11 0.83 -8.94
C GLU A 51 23.57 -0.48 -8.34
N LYS A 52 22.24 -0.63 -8.19
CA LYS A 52 21.58 -1.81 -7.62
C LYS A 52 20.56 -2.45 -8.58
N LEU A 53 20.52 -2.01 -9.83
CA LEU A 53 19.58 -2.45 -10.85
C LEU A 53 20.34 -3.04 -12.04
N SER A 54 19.94 -4.20 -12.54
CA SER A 54 20.44 -4.76 -13.79
C SER A 54 19.34 -4.84 -14.84
N GLU A 55 19.71 -5.03 -16.12
CA GLU A 55 18.75 -5.14 -17.23
C GLU A 55 17.76 -6.29 -17.04
N LYS A 56 18.18 -7.39 -16.42
CA LYS A 56 17.31 -8.54 -16.11
C LYS A 56 16.24 -8.24 -15.05
N ASP A 57 16.36 -7.12 -14.33
CA ASP A 57 15.47 -6.73 -13.24
C ASP A 57 14.40 -5.72 -13.68
N LEU A 58 14.17 -5.62 -14.98
CA LEU A 58 13.12 -4.79 -15.59
C LEU A 58 11.95 -5.66 -16.00
N TYR A 59 10.81 -5.45 -15.37
CA TYR A 59 9.58 -6.23 -15.57
C TYR A 59 8.43 -5.34 -16.04
N TYR A 60 7.59 -5.88 -16.90
CA TYR A 60 6.40 -5.20 -17.45
C TYR A 60 5.10 -5.94 -17.11
N SER A 61 5.23 -7.04 -16.38
CA SER A 61 4.13 -7.88 -15.92
C SER A 61 4.35 -8.28 -14.47
N PHE A 62 3.28 -8.20 -13.67
CA PHE A 62 3.30 -8.67 -12.29
C PHE A 62 3.57 -10.18 -12.20
N ASP A 63 3.08 -10.94 -13.17
CA ASP A 63 3.29 -12.39 -13.23
C ASP A 63 4.76 -12.75 -13.42
N ASP A 64 5.49 -11.94 -14.17
CA ASP A 64 6.89 -12.22 -14.46
C ASP A 64 7.81 -11.85 -13.28
N ILE A 65 7.55 -10.74 -12.59
CA ILE A 65 8.31 -10.42 -11.38
C ILE A 65 8.03 -11.41 -10.24
N CYS A 66 6.83 -11.98 -10.16
CA CYS A 66 6.52 -13.05 -9.20
C CYS A 66 7.35 -14.33 -9.46
N LYS A 67 7.72 -14.62 -10.71
CA LYS A 67 8.56 -15.78 -11.09
C LYS A 67 10.06 -15.52 -10.91
N SER A 68 10.46 -14.28 -10.63
CA SER A 68 11.87 -13.93 -10.47
C SER A 68 12.49 -14.50 -9.20
N ASP A 69 13.79 -14.29 -9.03
CA ASP A 69 14.55 -14.66 -7.82
C ASP A 69 14.61 -13.55 -6.76
N ILE A 70 13.72 -12.54 -6.85
CA ILE A 70 13.60 -11.46 -5.89
C ILE A 70 13.05 -11.97 -4.55
N ASP A 71 13.59 -11.50 -3.41
CA ASP A 71 13.16 -11.93 -2.07
C ASP A 71 11.83 -11.30 -1.64
N ALA A 72 11.61 -10.03 -1.98
CA ALA A 72 10.46 -9.27 -1.55
C ALA A 72 9.88 -8.39 -2.65
N ILE A 73 8.59 -8.12 -2.59
CA ILE A 73 7.88 -7.21 -3.51
C ILE A 73 7.22 -6.09 -2.72
N ALA A 74 7.51 -4.84 -3.12
CA ALA A 74 6.84 -3.63 -2.65
C ALA A 74 5.75 -3.24 -3.65
N ILE A 75 4.48 -3.23 -3.24
CA ILE A 75 3.31 -3.02 -4.07
C ILE A 75 2.79 -1.59 -3.89
N PHE A 76 2.83 -0.80 -4.96
CA PHE A 76 2.34 0.58 -5.06
C PHE A 76 1.37 0.75 -6.23
N THR A 77 0.70 -0.30 -6.60
CA THR A 77 -0.25 -0.32 -7.72
C THR A 77 -1.56 0.37 -7.33
N GLN A 78 -2.62 0.11 -8.07
CA GLN A 78 -3.94 0.67 -7.76
C GLN A 78 -4.52 -0.03 -6.52
N PRO A 79 -5.19 0.69 -5.61
CA PRO A 79 -5.63 0.17 -4.31
C PRO A 79 -6.51 -1.09 -4.38
N TRP A 80 -7.30 -1.27 -5.44
CA TRP A 80 -8.10 -2.48 -5.66
C TRP A 80 -7.30 -3.70 -6.11
N LEU A 81 -6.01 -3.55 -6.38
CA LEU A 81 -5.09 -4.63 -6.77
C LEU A 81 -4.18 -5.08 -5.62
N HIS A 82 -4.11 -4.33 -4.51
CA HIS A 82 -3.13 -4.60 -3.45
C HIS A 82 -3.28 -6.02 -2.90
N ALA A 83 -4.44 -6.41 -2.38
CA ALA A 83 -4.62 -7.72 -1.78
C ALA A 83 -4.45 -8.89 -2.77
N PRO A 84 -5.06 -8.88 -3.99
CA PRO A 84 -4.83 -9.93 -4.97
C PRO A 84 -3.35 -10.10 -5.35
N GLN A 85 -2.64 -8.98 -5.53
CA GLN A 85 -1.21 -9.01 -5.86
C GLN A 85 -0.37 -9.49 -4.68
N ALA A 86 -0.68 -9.05 -3.46
CA ALA A 86 0.03 -9.49 -2.25
C ALA A 86 -0.09 -11.01 -2.07
N ILE A 87 -1.29 -11.56 -2.20
CA ILE A 87 -1.52 -13.02 -2.11
C ILE A 87 -0.71 -13.75 -3.17
N LYS A 88 -0.78 -13.31 -4.43
CA LYS A 88 -0.04 -13.94 -5.51
C LYS A 88 1.48 -13.88 -5.32
N ALA A 89 2.00 -12.75 -4.83
CA ALA A 89 3.41 -12.62 -4.50
C ALA A 89 3.84 -13.61 -3.41
N MET A 90 3.08 -13.70 -2.30
CA MET A 90 3.35 -14.64 -1.22
C MET A 90 3.25 -16.10 -1.65
N GLU A 91 2.26 -16.45 -2.47
CA GLU A 91 2.14 -17.80 -3.06
C GLU A 91 3.29 -18.13 -4.03
N SER A 92 3.97 -17.11 -4.55
CA SER A 92 5.19 -17.24 -5.37
C SER A 92 6.47 -17.20 -4.52
N GLY A 93 6.37 -17.28 -3.19
CA GLY A 93 7.51 -17.31 -2.27
C GLY A 93 8.17 -15.94 -2.04
N LYS A 94 7.44 -14.83 -2.19
CA LYS A 94 7.96 -13.48 -1.96
C LYS A 94 7.38 -12.88 -0.69
N HIS A 95 8.22 -12.21 0.11
CA HIS A 95 7.73 -11.32 1.15
C HIS A 95 7.08 -10.08 0.52
N VAL A 96 6.11 -9.47 1.21
CA VAL A 96 5.35 -8.35 0.66
C VAL A 96 5.37 -7.15 1.59
N TYR A 97 5.69 -6.00 1.03
CA TYR A 97 5.35 -4.68 1.54
C TYR A 97 4.26 -4.10 0.63
N SER A 98 3.13 -3.68 1.18
CA SER A 98 2.04 -3.10 0.39
C SER A 98 1.66 -1.73 0.89
N ALA A 99 1.47 -0.78 -0.02
CA ALA A 99 0.85 0.50 0.32
C ALA A 99 -0.57 0.29 0.87
N VAL A 100 -1.05 1.27 1.62
CA VAL A 100 -2.44 1.33 2.10
C VAL A 100 -3.42 1.70 0.97
N PRO A 101 -4.68 1.29 1.10
CA PRO A 101 -5.25 0.33 2.04
C PRO A 101 -4.90 -1.11 1.68
N VAL A 102 -5.22 -2.07 2.54
CA VAL A 102 -5.08 -3.50 2.21
C VAL A 102 -5.77 -3.82 0.89
N ILE A 103 -6.99 -3.32 0.72
CA ILE A 103 -7.73 -3.32 -0.54
C ILE A 103 -8.77 -2.20 -0.50
N MET A 104 -9.16 -1.67 -1.65
CA MET A 104 -10.24 -0.68 -1.78
C MET A 104 -11.38 -1.27 -2.62
N LEU A 105 -12.48 -1.58 -1.96
CA LEU A 105 -13.71 -2.08 -2.56
C LEU A 105 -14.92 -1.39 -1.92
N PRO A 106 -16.08 -1.32 -2.60
CA PRO A 106 -17.30 -0.78 -2.01
C PRO A 106 -17.94 -1.68 -0.96
N ASP A 107 -17.71 -3.00 -1.03
CA ASP A 107 -18.32 -4.00 -0.16
C ASP A 107 -17.42 -4.28 1.05
N GLY A 108 -17.95 -4.03 2.25
CA GLY A 108 -17.20 -4.21 3.50
C GLY A 108 -16.92 -5.68 3.82
N ASP A 109 -17.85 -6.57 3.54
CA ASP A 109 -17.69 -8.00 3.80
C ASP A 109 -16.61 -8.58 2.88
N GLU A 110 -16.59 -8.15 1.62
CA GLU A 110 -15.55 -8.54 0.68
C GLU A 110 -14.16 -8.01 1.09
N ILE A 111 -14.09 -6.81 1.67
CA ILE A 111 -12.83 -6.28 2.25
C ILE A 111 -12.33 -7.17 3.38
N LEU A 112 -13.20 -7.60 4.29
CA LEU A 112 -12.85 -8.51 5.38
C LEU A 112 -12.37 -9.86 4.86
N ASP A 113 -13.04 -10.41 3.85
CA ASP A 113 -12.62 -11.65 3.19
C ASP A 113 -11.21 -11.56 2.61
N TRP A 114 -10.86 -10.42 1.98
CA TRP A 114 -9.51 -10.22 1.47
C TRP A 114 -8.47 -10.10 2.59
N CYS A 115 -8.80 -9.45 3.69
CA CYS A 115 -7.92 -9.38 4.86
C CYS A 115 -7.66 -10.78 5.44
N ASP A 116 -8.70 -11.61 5.59
CA ASP A 116 -8.58 -12.98 6.06
C ASP A 116 -7.73 -13.84 5.10
N LYS A 117 -7.94 -13.71 3.78
CA LYS A 117 -7.13 -14.40 2.77
C LYS A 117 -5.64 -14.04 2.87
N ILE A 118 -5.29 -12.78 3.11
CA ILE A 118 -3.90 -12.37 3.32
C ILE A 118 -3.32 -13.08 4.55
N ILE A 119 -4.03 -13.07 5.68
CA ILE A 119 -3.57 -13.73 6.92
C ILE A 119 -3.35 -15.22 6.67
N ARG A 120 -4.34 -15.89 6.08
CA ARG A 120 -4.22 -17.33 5.74
C ARG A 120 -3.07 -17.61 4.78
N THR A 121 -2.83 -16.73 3.82
CA THR A 121 -1.70 -16.88 2.89
C THR A 121 -0.36 -16.74 3.60
N CYS A 122 -0.21 -15.78 4.52
CA CYS A 122 0.97 -15.68 5.37
C CYS A 122 1.22 -16.97 6.14
N LEU A 123 0.18 -17.50 6.81
CA LEU A 123 0.28 -18.73 7.59
C LEU A 123 0.62 -19.97 6.72
N LYS A 124 0.03 -20.04 5.52
CA LYS A 124 0.25 -21.16 4.59
C LYS A 124 1.64 -21.15 3.96
N THR A 125 2.12 -19.96 3.57
CA THR A 125 3.36 -19.83 2.80
C THR A 125 4.59 -19.57 3.67
N GLY A 126 4.41 -19.09 4.91
CA GLY A 126 5.48 -18.58 5.76
C GLY A 126 6.04 -17.23 5.31
N MET A 127 5.46 -16.61 4.27
CA MET A 127 5.88 -15.30 3.79
C MET A 127 5.32 -14.19 4.69
N LEU A 128 6.07 -13.12 4.80
CA LEU A 128 5.69 -11.95 5.61
C LEU A 128 4.90 -10.96 4.75
N TYR A 129 3.87 -10.37 5.33
CA TYR A 129 3.14 -9.23 4.78
C TYR A 129 3.26 -8.04 5.72
N MET A 130 3.67 -6.90 5.18
CA MET A 130 3.73 -5.63 5.89
C MET A 130 2.81 -4.61 5.21
N LEU A 131 1.84 -4.09 5.95
CA LEU A 131 1.06 -2.93 5.53
C LEU A 131 1.89 -1.66 5.73
N GLY A 132 2.16 -0.95 4.65
CA GLY A 132 2.99 0.25 4.63
C GLY A 132 2.26 1.51 5.10
N GLU A 133 1.67 1.46 6.30
CA GLU A 133 1.02 2.62 6.90
C GLU A 133 2.07 3.54 7.54
N THR A 134 2.32 4.66 6.89
CA THR A 134 3.41 5.57 7.27
C THR A 134 3.20 6.22 8.63
N THR A 135 1.97 6.57 9.00
CA THR A 135 1.65 7.25 10.26
C THR A 135 1.99 6.39 11.49
N TYR A 136 1.93 5.06 11.34
CA TYR A 136 2.35 4.13 12.38
C TYR A 136 3.83 4.31 12.75
N TYR A 137 4.67 4.67 11.78
CA TYR A 137 6.12 4.79 11.90
C TYR A 137 6.61 6.25 12.02
N HIS A 138 5.72 7.23 12.08
CA HIS A 138 6.13 8.59 12.35
C HIS A 138 6.85 8.68 13.70
N PRO A 139 7.91 9.50 13.82
CA PRO A 139 8.69 9.63 15.06
C PRO A 139 7.82 9.92 16.27
N GLU A 140 6.80 10.76 16.13
CA GLU A 140 5.85 11.13 17.18
C GLU A 140 5.01 9.92 17.63
N SER A 141 4.49 9.14 16.69
CA SER A 141 3.72 7.92 16.98
C SER A 141 4.60 6.87 17.67
N MET A 142 5.83 6.71 17.21
CA MET A 142 6.81 5.81 17.82
C MET A 142 7.20 6.24 19.23
N PHE A 143 7.39 7.54 19.44
CA PHE A 143 7.68 8.11 20.76
C PHE A 143 6.51 7.88 21.74
N CYS A 144 5.28 8.26 21.35
CA CYS A 144 4.10 8.09 22.17
C CYS A 144 3.83 6.59 22.48
N ARG A 145 4.02 5.68 21.51
CA ARG A 145 3.89 4.24 21.74
C ARG A 145 4.87 3.72 22.77
N ARG A 146 6.13 4.19 22.75
CA ARG A 146 7.12 3.84 23.77
C ARG A 146 6.70 4.36 25.14
N LYS A 147 6.26 5.62 25.23
CA LYS A 147 5.83 6.25 26.49
C LYS A 147 4.57 5.58 27.06
N ALA A 148 3.62 5.21 26.23
CA ALA A 148 2.45 4.43 26.64
C ALA A 148 2.87 3.07 27.23
N LYS A 149 3.81 2.37 26.59
CA LYS A 149 4.34 1.09 27.08
C LYS A 149 5.10 1.23 28.40
N GLU A 150 5.75 2.35 28.64
CA GLU A 150 6.41 2.70 29.90
C GLU A 150 5.42 3.11 31.01
N GLY A 151 4.12 3.23 30.70
CA GLY A 151 3.04 3.59 31.63
C GLY A 151 2.91 5.08 31.88
N GLU A 152 3.64 5.95 31.20
CA GLU A 152 3.66 7.39 31.44
C GLU A 152 2.33 8.09 31.14
N PHE A 153 1.46 7.49 30.32
CA PHE A 153 0.14 8.05 30.02
C PHE A 153 -0.98 7.48 30.93
N GLY A 154 -0.63 6.55 31.84
CA GLY A 154 -1.65 5.87 32.66
C GLY A 154 -2.66 5.12 31.79
N ASN A 155 -3.93 5.13 32.21
CA ASN A 155 -5.02 4.50 31.45
C ASN A 155 -5.54 5.47 30.40
N ILE A 156 -5.35 5.16 29.13
CA ILE A 156 -5.85 5.96 28.02
C ILE A 156 -7.33 5.59 27.79
N PHE A 157 -8.25 6.53 27.98
CA PHE A 157 -9.70 6.34 27.80
C PHE A 157 -10.27 7.11 26.59
N TYR A 158 -9.52 8.05 26.04
CA TYR A 158 -9.89 8.84 24.86
C TYR A 158 -8.65 9.14 24.04
N ALA A 159 -8.79 9.13 22.72
CA ALA A 159 -7.79 9.61 21.79
C ALA A 159 -8.46 10.19 20.54
N GLU A 160 -7.82 11.17 19.93
CA GLU A 160 -8.28 11.84 18.71
C GLU A 160 -7.14 11.89 17.70
N GLY A 161 -7.46 11.70 16.43
CA GLY A 161 -6.51 11.79 15.34
C GLY A 161 -7.15 12.41 14.11
N GLU A 162 -6.41 13.31 13.49
CA GLU A 162 -6.84 14.04 12.30
C GLU A 162 -5.96 13.71 11.11
N TYR A 163 -6.55 13.72 9.92
CA TYR A 163 -5.83 13.66 8.67
C TYR A 163 -6.48 14.58 7.66
N PHE A 164 -5.77 15.62 7.28
CA PHE A 164 -6.18 16.57 6.26
C PHE A 164 -5.41 16.33 4.97
N HIS A 165 -6.12 16.30 3.86
CA HIS A 165 -5.52 16.18 2.55
C HIS A 165 -5.94 17.38 1.70
N ASP A 166 -4.94 18.15 1.25
CA ASP A 166 -5.16 19.19 0.24
C ASP A 166 -5.56 18.52 -1.08
N VAL A 167 -6.78 18.83 -1.53
CA VAL A 167 -7.33 18.24 -2.76
C VAL A 167 -7.20 19.14 -3.97
N ASP A 168 -6.83 20.41 -3.78
CA ASP A 168 -6.92 21.43 -4.83
C ASP A 168 -5.55 21.89 -5.36
N GLU A 169 -4.52 22.06 -4.53
CA GLU A 169 -3.25 22.66 -4.95
C GLU A 169 -2.09 21.68 -5.11
N ARG A 170 -1.61 21.11 -4.00
CA ARG A 170 -0.36 20.34 -4.01
C ARG A 170 -0.51 18.90 -4.45
N CYS A 171 -1.55 18.24 -4.02
CA CYS A 171 -1.81 16.83 -4.30
C CYS A 171 -3.08 16.62 -5.11
N ASN A 172 -3.62 17.60 -5.76
CA ASN A 172 -4.86 17.63 -6.54
C ASN A 172 -5.47 16.23 -6.78
N LEU A 173 -6.14 15.68 -5.75
CA LEU A 173 -6.72 14.33 -5.80
C LEU A 173 -7.70 14.16 -6.95
N ARG A 174 -8.34 15.25 -7.41
CA ARG A 174 -9.20 15.23 -8.60
C ARG A 174 -8.39 14.84 -9.82
N VAL A 175 -7.28 15.53 -10.09
CA VAL A 175 -6.40 15.23 -11.24
C VAL A 175 -5.78 13.83 -11.11
N VAL A 176 -5.39 13.43 -9.89
CA VAL A 176 -4.87 12.07 -9.63
C VAL A 176 -5.93 11.02 -9.96
N ASN A 177 -7.18 11.23 -9.54
CA ASN A 177 -8.27 10.31 -9.83
C ASN A 177 -8.63 10.26 -11.32
N GLU A 178 -8.64 11.40 -12.01
CA GLU A 178 -8.84 11.45 -13.46
C GLU A 178 -7.76 10.67 -14.21
N LYS A 179 -6.49 10.90 -13.87
CA LYS A 179 -5.35 10.13 -14.43
C LYS A 179 -5.45 8.65 -14.10
N ARG A 180 -5.80 8.30 -12.87
CA ARG A 180 -5.97 6.93 -12.43
C ARG A 180 -7.06 6.21 -13.21
N THR A 181 -8.22 6.82 -13.36
CA THR A 181 -9.37 6.24 -14.07
C THR A 181 -9.19 6.20 -15.59
N SER A 182 -8.30 6.99 -16.17
CA SER A 182 -7.96 6.94 -17.59
C SER A 182 -7.10 5.73 -17.99
N THR A 183 -6.38 5.12 -17.03
CA THR A 183 -5.55 3.94 -17.28
C THR A 183 -6.37 2.69 -17.59
N LYS A 184 -5.75 1.68 -18.21
CA LYS A 184 -6.40 0.38 -18.47
C LYS A 184 -6.96 -0.23 -17.18
N SER A 185 -6.17 -0.24 -16.12
CA SER A 185 -6.59 -0.72 -14.80
C SER A 185 -7.75 0.11 -14.23
N GLY A 186 -7.69 1.44 -14.34
CA GLY A 186 -8.77 2.32 -13.87
C GLY A 186 -10.08 2.12 -14.61
N LYS A 187 -10.05 1.89 -15.92
CA LYS A 187 -11.26 1.55 -16.70
C LYS A 187 -11.88 0.24 -16.23
N THR A 188 -11.06 -0.78 -15.94
CA THR A 188 -11.52 -2.03 -15.33
C THR A 188 -12.20 -1.77 -13.99
N TRP A 189 -11.59 -0.93 -13.14
CA TRP A 189 -12.17 -0.53 -11.86
C TRP A 189 -13.52 0.17 -12.00
N LEU A 190 -13.66 1.12 -12.92
CA LEU A 190 -14.95 1.77 -13.18
C LEU A 190 -16.03 0.77 -13.58
N GLY A 191 -15.68 -0.24 -14.38
CA GLY A 191 -16.59 -1.35 -14.72
C GLY A 191 -16.99 -2.18 -13.51
N MET A 192 -16.09 -2.42 -12.56
CA MET A 192 -16.40 -3.10 -11.29
C MET A 192 -17.33 -2.24 -10.42
N LEU A 193 -17.05 -0.95 -10.26
CA LEU A 193 -17.92 -0.03 -9.51
C LEU A 193 -19.36 -0.01 -10.03
N LYS A 194 -19.53 -0.06 -11.37
CA LYS A 194 -20.86 -0.15 -11.97
C LYS A 194 -21.59 -1.43 -11.54
N LYS A 195 -20.91 -2.57 -11.52
CA LYS A 195 -21.49 -3.84 -11.05
C LYS A 195 -21.89 -3.81 -9.57
N TYR A 196 -21.09 -3.15 -8.71
CA TYR A 196 -21.46 -2.95 -7.31
C TYR A 196 -22.69 -2.05 -7.18
N ALA A 197 -22.74 -0.96 -7.95
CA ALA A 197 -23.88 -0.04 -7.95
C ALA A 197 -25.18 -0.73 -8.40
N GLU A 198 -25.13 -1.64 -9.39
CA GLU A 198 -26.25 -2.47 -9.83
C GLU A 198 -26.78 -3.38 -8.71
N LYS A 199 -25.91 -3.77 -7.76
CA LYS A 199 -26.30 -4.52 -6.55
C LYS A 199 -26.73 -3.62 -5.39
N GLY A 200 -26.83 -2.30 -5.59
CA GLY A 200 -27.15 -1.34 -4.53
C GLY A 200 -25.99 -0.99 -3.60
N ILE A 201 -24.79 -1.52 -3.85
CA ILE A 201 -23.60 -1.28 -3.03
C ILE A 201 -22.90 -0.01 -3.54
N LYS A 202 -22.72 0.96 -2.64
CA LYS A 202 -22.08 2.26 -2.95
C LYS A 202 -20.76 2.38 -2.22
N ASN A 203 -19.81 3.12 -2.82
CA ASN A 203 -18.57 3.49 -2.12
C ASN A 203 -18.88 4.20 -0.80
N GLY A 204 -18.12 3.85 0.24
CA GLY A 204 -18.13 4.57 1.49
C GLY A 204 -17.60 6.01 1.35
N PRO A 205 -17.96 6.90 2.28
CA PRO A 205 -17.55 8.31 2.24
C PRO A 205 -16.10 8.54 2.67
N MET A 206 -15.46 7.55 3.28
CA MET A 206 -14.16 7.73 3.91
C MET A 206 -13.01 7.38 2.99
N HIS A 207 -12.07 8.31 2.86
CA HIS A 207 -10.78 8.11 2.18
C HIS A 207 -9.63 8.09 3.21
N TYR A 208 -8.66 7.21 3.01
CA TYR A 208 -7.44 7.11 3.85
C TYR A 208 -7.67 7.02 5.37
N PRO A 209 -8.62 6.19 5.87
CA PRO A 209 -8.92 6.13 7.30
C PRO A 209 -7.71 5.68 8.14
N THR A 210 -6.83 4.87 7.55
CA THR A 210 -5.63 4.36 8.23
C THR A 210 -4.69 5.47 8.69
N HIS A 211 -4.57 6.56 7.94
CA HIS A 211 -3.68 7.66 8.30
C HIS A 211 -4.12 8.42 9.55
N SER A 212 -5.42 8.51 9.83
CA SER A 212 -5.91 9.16 11.05
C SER A 212 -5.92 8.24 12.26
N VAL A 213 -6.11 6.93 12.08
CA VAL A 213 -6.35 6.02 13.22
C VAL A 213 -5.15 5.15 13.60
N SER A 214 -4.21 4.90 12.68
CA SER A 214 -3.12 3.96 12.93
C SER A 214 -2.17 4.40 14.05
N GLY A 215 -1.87 5.68 14.14
CA GLY A 215 -1.09 6.25 15.23
C GLY A 215 -1.74 5.99 16.58
N ILE A 216 -3.04 6.25 16.69
CA ILE A 216 -3.84 6.03 17.90
C ILE A 216 -3.82 4.55 18.30
N PHE A 217 -4.20 3.65 17.39
CA PHE A 217 -4.24 2.21 17.68
C PHE A 217 -2.87 1.67 18.11
N SER A 218 -1.79 2.20 17.50
CA SER A 218 -0.44 1.79 17.86
C SER A 218 -0.02 2.22 19.27
N VAL A 219 -0.47 3.41 19.71
CA VAL A 219 -0.17 3.96 21.04
C VAL A 219 -1.01 3.27 22.11
N MET A 220 -2.30 3.10 21.86
CA MET A 220 -3.23 2.44 22.79
C MET A 220 -3.03 0.92 22.81
N ASN A 221 -2.33 0.34 21.85
CA ASN A 221 -2.16 -1.10 21.67
C ASN A 221 -3.50 -1.86 21.69
N THR A 222 -4.45 -1.38 20.93
CA THR A 222 -5.84 -1.88 20.92
C THR A 222 -6.40 -1.94 19.49
N HIS A 223 -7.64 -2.38 19.36
CA HIS A 223 -8.41 -2.41 18.13
C HIS A 223 -9.80 -1.88 18.35
N ALA A 224 -10.49 -1.49 17.28
CA ALA A 224 -11.86 -1.01 17.36
C ALA A 224 -12.85 -2.19 17.53
N GLU A 225 -13.75 -2.10 18.51
CA GLU A 225 -14.89 -3.03 18.67
C GLU A 225 -16.09 -2.58 17.87
N ARG A 226 -16.26 -1.26 17.73
CA ARG A 226 -17.37 -0.66 16.98
C ARG A 226 -16.87 0.54 16.19
N VAL A 227 -17.28 0.65 14.94
CA VAL A 227 -16.94 1.77 14.06
C VAL A 227 -18.22 2.40 13.52
N THR A 228 -18.28 3.74 13.56
CA THR A 228 -19.32 4.52 12.90
C THR A 228 -18.66 5.56 12.02
N CYS A 229 -19.14 5.71 10.79
CA CYS A 229 -18.59 6.64 9.82
C CYS A 229 -19.66 7.61 9.33
N TYR A 230 -19.34 8.88 9.36
CA TYR A 230 -20.15 9.96 8.78
C TYR A 230 -19.35 10.63 7.68
N GLY A 231 -19.99 10.91 6.57
CA GLY A 231 -19.37 11.56 5.43
C GLY A 231 -20.33 12.53 4.74
N TYR A 232 -19.75 13.56 4.13
CA TYR A 232 -20.48 14.54 3.32
C TYR A 232 -20.16 14.29 1.84
N ARG A 233 -21.16 14.43 0.97
CA ARG A 233 -21.00 14.43 -0.49
C ARG A 233 -21.41 15.79 -1.02
N ASN A 234 -20.52 16.43 -1.74
CA ASN A 234 -20.82 17.58 -2.58
C ASN A 234 -21.55 17.14 -3.84
#